data_277b6709410baaa539fc614ef4b14f91
#
_entry.id   277b6709410baaa539fc614ef4b14f91
#
_cell.length_a   1.000
_cell.length_b   1.000
_cell.length_c   1.000
_cell.angle_alpha   90.00
_cell.angle_beta   90.00
_cell.angle_gamma   90.00
#
_symmetry.space_group_name_H-M   'P 1'
#
loop_
_entity.id
_entity.type
_entity.pdbx_description
1 polymer ?
#
loop_
_entity_poly.entity_id
_entity_poly.type
_entity_poly.pdbx_seq_one_letter_code
_entity_poly.pdbx_strand_id
1 'polypeptide(L)'
;MMKNNSPKQVIFCTETDNSQIDDSYVKKLLEVYFDFGTSLKRSFVHMKGKTKYNDKSVIAQICKKKTDYSKNNKEGKNFVIYVVDADDYLIKYEDQQRLIEIQEYCKEKGYYLVWFCRTIEEVLIGFKVEDNKKLKYAMKFAREANETTIKENDLKCNKICNKKSNFLEVLEEIIRQ
;
A
#
# COMPACT_ATOMS: atom_id res chain seq x y z
N MET A 1 -3.93 -7.84 -30.52
CA MET A 1 -4.39 -6.61 -29.82
C MET A 1 -3.20 -6.03 -29.09
N MET A 2 -2.68 -4.88 -29.49
CA MET A 2 -1.65 -4.16 -28.74
C MET A 2 -2.28 -3.70 -27.42
N LYS A 3 -1.81 -4.25 -26.29
CA LYS A 3 -2.13 -3.68 -24.98
C LYS A 3 -1.55 -2.27 -24.97
N ASN A 4 -2.39 -1.27 -24.85
CA ASN A 4 -1.99 0.12 -24.62
C ASN A 4 -1.26 0.18 -23.27
N ASN A 5 0.03 -0.11 -23.26
CA ASN A 5 0.88 -0.01 -22.08
C ASN A 5 1.33 1.45 -21.92
N SER A 6 0.37 2.38 -21.72
CA SER A 6 0.77 3.72 -21.29
C SER A 6 1.55 3.61 -19.98
N PRO A 7 2.66 4.36 -19.85
CA PRO A 7 3.46 4.30 -18.64
C PRO A 7 2.64 4.69 -17.41
N LYS A 8 2.83 3.97 -16.31
CA LYS A 8 2.09 4.18 -15.06
C LYS A 8 3.02 4.54 -13.92
N GLN A 9 2.58 5.41 -13.02
CA GLN A 9 3.18 5.60 -11.71
C GLN A 9 2.18 5.19 -10.63
N VAL A 10 2.63 4.40 -9.67
CA VAL A 10 1.91 4.15 -8.42
C VAL A 10 2.66 4.81 -7.28
N ILE A 11 1.96 5.65 -6.52
CA ILE A 11 2.45 6.36 -5.34
C ILE A 11 1.83 5.69 -4.13
N PHE A 12 2.64 5.00 -3.34
CA PHE A 12 2.22 4.37 -2.09
C PHE A 12 2.41 5.35 -0.93
N CYS A 13 1.33 5.65 -0.22
CA CYS A 13 1.35 6.45 1.01
C CYS A 13 1.31 5.48 2.19
N THR A 14 2.44 5.27 2.88
CA THR A 14 2.61 4.32 3.97
C THR A 14 2.62 5.01 5.33
N GLU A 15 2.26 4.28 6.39
CA GLU A 15 2.19 4.83 7.75
C GLU A 15 3.56 5.11 8.35
N THR A 16 4.57 4.41 7.89
CA THR A 16 5.92 4.51 8.45
C THR A 16 6.47 5.94 8.43
N ASP A 17 7.41 6.13 9.31
CA ASP A 17 8.33 7.25 9.31
C ASP A 17 9.53 6.99 8.37
N ASN A 18 10.70 7.49 8.72
CA ASN A 18 11.92 7.32 7.93
C ASN A 18 12.48 5.87 7.93
N SER A 19 11.92 4.94 8.71
CA SER A 19 12.40 3.55 8.81
C SER A 19 12.09 2.70 7.57
N GLN A 20 11.13 3.12 6.75
CA GLN A 20 10.70 2.43 5.52
C GLN A 20 10.29 0.96 5.72
N ILE A 21 9.79 0.62 6.91
CA ILE A 21 9.41 -0.77 7.25
C ILE A 21 8.31 -1.25 6.34
N ASP A 22 7.18 -0.51 6.26
CA ASP A 22 6.03 -0.87 5.41
C ASP A 22 6.42 -0.90 3.93
N ASP A 23 7.30 0.02 3.50
CA ASP A 23 7.81 0.04 2.14
C ASP A 23 8.48 -1.29 1.76
N SER A 24 9.18 -1.92 2.69
CA SER A 24 9.87 -3.19 2.46
C SER A 24 8.89 -4.32 2.21
N TYR A 25 7.79 -4.36 2.96
CA TYR A 25 6.70 -5.32 2.74
C TYR A 25 6.01 -5.08 1.39
N VAL A 26 5.62 -3.83 1.11
CA VAL A 26 4.96 -3.46 -0.15
C VAL A 26 5.85 -3.78 -1.36
N LYS A 27 7.13 -3.41 -1.32
CA LYS A 27 8.09 -3.71 -2.39
C LYS A 27 8.18 -5.21 -2.66
N LYS A 28 8.26 -6.02 -1.59
CA LYS A 28 8.36 -7.46 -1.71
C LYS A 28 7.09 -8.09 -2.28
N LEU A 29 5.90 -7.64 -1.86
CA LEU A 29 4.64 -8.09 -2.44
C LEU A 29 4.57 -7.79 -3.95
N LEU A 30 5.02 -6.60 -4.35
CA LEU A 30 5.08 -6.21 -5.75
C LEU A 30 6.04 -7.10 -6.56
N GLU A 31 7.19 -7.47 -5.99
CA GLU A 31 8.16 -8.37 -6.63
C GLU A 31 7.60 -9.79 -6.81
N VAL A 32 6.87 -10.28 -5.81
CA VAL A 32 6.36 -11.66 -5.81
C VAL A 32 5.18 -11.82 -6.78
N TYR A 33 4.26 -10.87 -6.79
CA TYR A 33 2.99 -11.04 -7.52
C TYR A 33 2.91 -10.33 -8.86
N PHE A 34 3.83 -9.40 -9.14
CA PHE A 34 3.73 -8.60 -10.35
C PHE A 34 5.07 -8.46 -11.05
N ASP A 35 5.13 -8.92 -12.29
CA ASP A 35 6.23 -8.60 -13.20
C ASP A 35 5.87 -7.32 -13.96
N PHE A 36 6.30 -6.18 -13.43
CA PHE A 36 5.96 -4.88 -14.02
C PHE A 36 6.91 -4.45 -15.14
N GLY A 37 8.02 -5.14 -15.33
CA GLY A 37 9.06 -4.68 -16.26
C GLY A 37 9.48 -3.24 -15.97
N THR A 38 9.72 -2.45 -17.01
CA THR A 38 10.09 -1.03 -16.92
C THR A 38 8.90 -0.06 -16.95
N SER A 39 7.69 -0.56 -17.17
CA SER A 39 6.50 0.28 -17.45
C SER A 39 5.82 0.86 -16.21
N LEU A 40 6.11 0.36 -15.01
CA LEU A 40 5.52 0.83 -13.76
C LEU A 40 6.56 1.51 -12.86
N LYS A 41 6.44 2.83 -12.68
CA LYS A 41 7.20 3.57 -11.68
C LYS A 41 6.54 3.43 -10.30
N ARG A 42 7.32 3.06 -9.30
CA ARG A 42 6.92 2.98 -7.89
C ARG A 42 7.50 4.16 -7.11
N SER A 43 6.67 4.81 -6.33
CA SER A 43 7.08 5.94 -5.48
C SER A 43 6.44 5.81 -4.10
N PHE A 44 7.12 6.29 -3.06
CA PHE A 44 6.63 6.21 -1.69
C PHE A 44 6.51 7.61 -1.07
N VAL A 45 5.47 7.80 -0.26
CA VAL A 45 5.23 8.97 0.59
C VAL A 45 4.99 8.46 2.00
N HIS A 46 5.73 8.97 2.98
CA HIS A 46 5.63 8.55 4.37
C HIS A 46 4.72 9.50 5.13
N MET A 47 3.61 8.98 5.65
CA MET A 47 2.62 9.77 6.38
C MET A 47 3.04 10.06 7.82
N LYS A 48 3.93 9.23 8.40
CA LYS A 48 4.31 9.28 9.82
C LYS A 48 3.11 9.05 10.76
N GLY A 49 2.30 8.06 10.41
CA GLY A 49 1.09 7.64 11.09
C GLY A 49 -0.18 7.91 10.28
N LYS A 50 -1.14 6.98 10.37
CA LYS A 50 -2.38 7.03 9.56
C LYS A 50 -3.26 8.25 9.85
N THR A 51 -3.16 8.87 11.04
CA THR A 51 -3.90 10.09 11.38
C THR A 51 -3.51 11.31 10.55
N LYS A 52 -2.36 11.23 9.87
CA LYS A 52 -1.82 12.31 9.03
C LYS A 52 -2.10 12.12 7.54
N TYR A 53 -3.03 11.26 7.19
CA TYR A 53 -3.37 10.94 5.81
C TYR A 53 -3.70 12.16 4.94
N ASN A 54 -4.27 13.22 5.51
CA ASN A 54 -4.66 14.46 4.83
C ASN A 54 -3.79 15.68 5.20
N ASP A 55 -2.63 15.47 5.85
CA ASP A 55 -1.72 16.56 6.18
C ASP A 55 -1.19 17.26 4.91
N LYS A 56 -1.04 18.58 5.01
CA LYS A 56 -0.52 19.41 3.90
C LYS A 56 0.82 18.92 3.37
N SER A 57 1.69 18.40 4.24
CA SER A 57 2.99 17.85 3.86
C SER A 57 2.87 16.57 3.02
N VAL A 58 1.92 15.69 3.35
CA VAL A 58 1.63 14.46 2.60
C VAL A 58 1.07 14.82 1.22
N ILE A 59 0.08 15.70 1.19
CA ILE A 59 -0.54 16.19 -0.06
C ILE A 59 0.52 16.84 -0.97
N ALA A 60 1.39 17.70 -0.43
CA ALA A 60 2.45 18.35 -1.20
C ALA A 60 3.44 17.33 -1.80
N GLN A 61 3.81 16.28 -1.05
CA GLN A 61 4.68 15.23 -1.55
C GLN A 61 4.01 14.42 -2.68
N ILE A 62 2.73 14.07 -2.55
CA ILE A 62 1.96 13.40 -3.60
C ILE A 62 1.93 14.26 -4.87
N CYS A 63 1.57 15.54 -4.74
CA CYS A 63 1.52 16.49 -5.86
C CYS A 63 2.88 16.61 -6.56
N LYS A 64 3.97 16.74 -5.79
CA LYS A 64 5.32 16.79 -6.34
C LYS A 64 5.65 15.54 -7.15
N LYS A 65 5.39 14.33 -6.61
CA LYS A 65 5.66 13.07 -7.33
C LYS A 65 4.84 12.94 -8.62
N LYS A 66 3.56 13.34 -8.60
CA LYS A 66 2.73 13.38 -9.82
C LYS A 66 3.31 14.33 -10.86
N THR A 67 3.65 15.56 -10.46
CA THR A 67 4.20 16.58 -11.36
C THR A 67 5.53 16.13 -11.96
N ASP A 68 6.45 15.62 -11.14
CA ASP A 68 7.77 15.17 -11.60
C ASP A 68 7.68 13.98 -12.55
N TYR A 69 6.72 13.10 -12.36
CA TYR A 69 6.47 12.00 -13.29
C TYR A 69 5.89 12.49 -14.62
N SER A 70 4.89 13.37 -14.58
CA SER A 70 4.19 13.87 -15.77
C SER A 70 5.07 14.70 -16.68
N LYS A 71 6.12 15.37 -16.14
CA LYS A 71 7.10 16.10 -16.95
C LYS A 71 7.78 15.20 -17.99
N ASN A 72 8.05 13.94 -17.64
CA ASN A 72 8.78 13.00 -18.50
C ASN A 72 7.85 11.97 -19.17
N ASN A 73 6.58 11.92 -18.78
CA ASN A 73 5.60 10.94 -19.22
C ASN A 73 4.25 11.62 -19.46
N LYS A 74 4.12 12.39 -20.55
CA LYS A 74 2.92 13.21 -20.85
C LYS A 74 1.62 12.39 -20.89
N GLU A 75 1.67 11.15 -21.37
CA GLU A 75 0.53 10.24 -21.46
C GLU A 75 0.46 9.26 -20.26
N GLY A 76 1.36 9.43 -19.28
CA GLY A 76 1.45 8.55 -18.12
C GLY A 76 0.34 8.77 -17.12
N LYS A 77 -0.19 7.67 -16.60
CA LYS A 77 -1.20 7.69 -15.53
C LYS A 77 -0.56 7.66 -14.15
N ASN A 78 -1.16 8.41 -13.21
CA ASN A 78 -0.73 8.43 -11.81
C ASN A 78 -1.82 7.83 -10.92
N PHE A 79 -1.48 6.82 -10.13
CA PHE A 79 -2.33 6.20 -9.13
C PHE A 79 -1.78 6.49 -7.73
N VAL A 80 -2.65 6.77 -6.78
CA VAL A 80 -2.27 6.98 -5.39
C VAL A 80 -2.96 5.92 -4.54
N ILE A 81 -2.18 5.20 -3.74
CA ILE A 81 -2.66 4.14 -2.85
C ILE A 81 -2.25 4.49 -1.43
N TYR A 82 -3.22 4.63 -0.54
CA TYR A 82 -2.98 4.67 0.89
C TYR A 82 -2.88 3.25 1.42
N VAL A 83 -1.80 2.94 2.11
CA VAL A 83 -1.54 1.63 2.72
C VAL A 83 -1.54 1.81 4.22
N VAL A 84 -2.53 1.23 4.90
CA VAL A 84 -2.75 1.43 6.32
C VAL A 84 -3.04 0.13 7.05
N ASP A 85 -2.67 0.09 8.31
CA ASP A 85 -3.07 -0.95 9.25
C ASP A 85 -4.51 -0.67 9.75
N ALA A 86 -5.38 -1.66 9.70
CA ALA A 86 -6.74 -1.52 10.20
C ALA A 86 -6.82 -1.63 11.74
N ASP A 87 -5.69 -1.95 12.40
CA ASP A 87 -5.58 -2.14 13.85
C ASP A 87 -6.71 -3.04 14.40
N ASP A 88 -7.36 -2.59 15.46
CA ASP A 88 -8.45 -3.31 16.11
C ASP A 88 -9.83 -2.99 15.50
N TYR A 89 -9.90 -2.71 14.20
CA TYR A 89 -11.14 -2.39 13.45
C TYR A 89 -12.32 -3.29 13.81
N LEU A 90 -12.06 -4.59 14.00
CA LEU A 90 -13.13 -5.57 14.27
C LEU A 90 -13.75 -5.44 15.68
N ILE A 91 -13.10 -4.72 16.60
CA ILE A 91 -13.49 -4.65 18.00
C ILE A 91 -13.51 -3.23 18.59
N LYS A 92 -12.85 -2.25 17.99
CA LYS A 92 -12.77 -0.89 18.47
C LYS A 92 -13.45 0.09 17.52
N TYR A 93 -14.40 0.84 18.05
CA TYR A 93 -15.16 1.84 17.29
C TYR A 93 -14.26 2.95 16.73
N GLU A 94 -13.27 3.43 17.48
CA GLU A 94 -12.38 4.49 17.06
C GLU A 94 -11.53 4.07 15.83
N ASP A 95 -11.07 2.82 15.79
CA ASP A 95 -10.33 2.28 14.65
C ASP A 95 -11.23 2.09 13.43
N GLN A 96 -12.50 1.71 13.64
CA GLN A 96 -13.50 1.65 12.58
C GLN A 96 -13.73 3.03 11.96
N GLN A 97 -14.02 4.04 12.79
CA GLN A 97 -14.30 5.38 12.30
C GLN A 97 -13.10 5.95 11.54
N ARG A 98 -11.90 5.76 12.06
CA ARG A 98 -10.68 6.24 11.41
C ARG A 98 -10.45 5.63 10.03
N LEU A 99 -10.68 4.32 9.89
CA LEU A 99 -10.52 3.67 8.60
C LEU A 99 -11.60 4.13 7.61
N ILE A 100 -12.83 4.33 8.07
CA ILE A 100 -13.93 4.89 7.27
C ILE A 100 -13.57 6.31 6.78
N GLU A 101 -13.07 7.18 7.66
CA GLU A 101 -12.63 8.54 7.29
C GLU A 101 -11.56 8.51 6.18
N ILE A 102 -10.56 7.65 6.30
CA ILE A 102 -9.52 7.49 5.27
C ILE A 102 -10.11 6.96 3.97
N GLN A 103 -11.05 6.01 4.05
CA GLN A 103 -11.72 5.45 2.88
C GLN A 103 -12.54 6.50 2.13
N GLU A 104 -13.29 7.32 2.84
CA GLU A 104 -14.07 8.42 2.27
C GLU A 104 -13.17 9.46 1.62
N TYR A 105 -12.07 9.85 2.30
CA TYR A 105 -11.07 10.74 1.74
C TYR A 105 -10.45 10.18 0.45
N CYS A 106 -10.06 8.93 0.44
CA CYS A 106 -9.52 8.28 -0.75
C CYS A 106 -10.54 8.30 -1.90
N LYS A 107 -11.79 7.96 -1.61
CA LYS A 107 -12.89 7.99 -2.59
C LYS A 107 -13.11 9.39 -3.17
N GLU A 108 -13.13 10.43 -2.32
CA GLU A 108 -13.29 11.83 -2.74
C GLU A 108 -12.17 12.27 -3.68
N LYS A 109 -10.93 11.86 -3.40
CA LYS A 109 -9.73 12.23 -4.19
C LYS A 109 -9.50 11.33 -5.42
N GLY A 110 -10.27 10.27 -5.61
CA GLY A 110 -10.00 9.27 -6.64
C GLY A 110 -8.72 8.48 -6.34
N TYR A 111 -8.43 8.24 -5.06
CA TYR A 111 -7.31 7.44 -4.57
C TYR A 111 -7.80 6.06 -4.13
N TYR A 112 -6.88 5.12 -3.98
CA TYR A 112 -7.13 3.77 -3.53
C TYR A 112 -6.75 3.60 -2.06
N LEU A 113 -7.46 2.72 -1.37
CA LEU A 113 -7.15 2.32 0.00
C LEU A 113 -6.82 0.83 0.04
N VAL A 114 -5.61 0.53 0.46
CA VAL A 114 -5.18 -0.81 0.88
C VAL A 114 -5.14 -0.85 2.40
N TRP A 115 -5.77 -1.86 2.96
CA TRP A 115 -5.77 -2.11 4.39
C TRP A 115 -5.19 -3.50 4.71
N PHE A 116 -4.51 -3.60 5.85
CA PHE A 116 -4.06 -4.86 6.44
C PHE A 116 -4.75 -5.04 7.79
N CYS A 117 -5.44 -6.16 8.00
CA CYS A 117 -6.16 -6.40 9.25
C CYS A 117 -5.46 -7.50 10.07
N ARG A 118 -4.87 -7.23 11.23
CA ARG A 118 -4.80 -5.98 12.00
C ARG A 118 -3.63 -5.10 11.56
N THR A 119 -2.45 -5.70 11.38
CA THR A 119 -1.23 -5.06 10.91
C THR A 119 -0.67 -5.79 9.70
N ILE A 120 0.20 -5.14 8.95
CA ILE A 120 0.88 -5.73 7.78
C ILE A 120 1.66 -6.98 8.18
N GLU A 121 2.31 -6.97 9.36
CA GLU A 121 3.05 -8.13 9.87
C GLU A 121 2.12 -9.30 10.19
N GLU A 122 0.99 -9.05 10.86
CA GLU A 122 0.04 -10.12 11.21
C GLU A 122 -0.54 -10.80 9.97
N VAL A 123 -0.75 -10.05 8.89
CA VAL A 123 -1.21 -10.62 7.62
C VAL A 123 -0.10 -11.42 6.93
N LEU A 124 1.11 -10.87 6.83
CA LEU A 124 2.18 -11.43 6.00
C LEU A 124 3.06 -12.46 6.73
N ILE A 125 3.24 -12.30 8.05
CA ILE A 125 4.09 -13.17 8.87
C ILE A 125 3.25 -14.10 9.76
N GLY A 126 2.00 -13.72 10.04
CA GLY A 126 1.04 -14.52 10.80
C GLY A 126 0.94 -14.19 12.30
N PHE A 127 1.76 -13.27 12.82
CA PHE A 127 1.75 -12.85 14.22
C PHE A 127 2.13 -11.39 14.40
N LYS A 128 1.74 -10.80 15.55
CA LYS A 128 2.09 -9.44 15.92
C LYS A 128 3.59 -9.33 16.23
N VAL A 129 4.25 -8.37 15.61
CA VAL A 129 5.67 -8.08 15.84
C VAL A 129 5.83 -6.91 16.80
N GLU A 130 6.71 -7.05 17.80
CA GLU A 130 7.08 -5.96 18.72
C GLU A 130 7.82 -4.84 17.97
N ASP A 131 7.58 -3.59 18.33
CA ASP A 131 8.08 -2.41 17.60
C ASP A 131 9.61 -2.43 17.41
N ASN A 132 10.35 -2.84 18.43
CA ASN A 132 11.83 -2.95 18.38
C ASN A 132 12.34 -4.06 17.45
N LYS A 133 11.48 -4.95 16.99
CA LYS A 133 11.78 -6.07 16.09
C LYS A 133 11.26 -5.88 14.67
N LYS A 134 10.38 -4.90 14.43
CA LYS A 134 9.73 -4.70 13.12
C LYS A 134 10.74 -4.60 11.97
N LEU A 135 11.79 -3.80 12.12
CA LEU A 135 12.81 -3.65 11.08
C LEU A 135 13.47 -5.00 10.75
N LYS A 136 13.83 -5.79 11.76
CA LYS A 136 14.45 -7.11 11.56
C LYS A 136 13.53 -8.05 10.77
N TYR A 137 12.24 -8.07 11.13
CA TYR A 137 11.26 -8.92 10.43
C TYR A 137 10.98 -8.44 9.02
N ALA A 138 10.89 -7.13 8.77
CA ALA A 138 10.75 -6.58 7.44
C ALA A 138 11.93 -6.93 6.52
N MET A 139 13.16 -6.82 7.02
CA MET A 139 14.37 -7.23 6.28
C MET A 139 14.38 -8.74 6.00
N LYS A 140 13.99 -9.56 6.97
CA LYS A 140 13.87 -11.02 6.77
C LYS A 140 12.82 -11.34 5.72
N PHE A 141 11.65 -10.73 5.80
CA PHE A 141 10.56 -10.90 4.82
C PHE A 141 11.02 -10.49 3.42
N ALA A 142 11.64 -9.33 3.27
CA ALA A 142 12.14 -8.85 1.98
C ALA A 142 13.13 -9.82 1.32
N ARG A 143 13.92 -10.53 2.11
CA ARG A 143 14.91 -11.51 1.62
C ARG A 143 14.29 -12.87 1.29
N GLU A 144 13.39 -13.37 2.14
CA GLU A 144 13.00 -14.78 2.15
C GLU A 144 11.60 -15.05 1.59
N ALA A 145 10.72 -14.04 1.57
CA ALA A 145 9.33 -14.24 1.14
C ALA A 145 9.24 -14.52 -0.37
N ASN A 146 8.34 -15.41 -0.74
CA ASN A 146 8.03 -15.82 -2.10
C ASN A 146 6.57 -16.29 -2.21
N GLU A 147 6.12 -16.68 -3.39
CA GLU A 147 4.73 -17.13 -3.64
C GLU A 147 4.29 -18.31 -2.76
N THR A 148 5.21 -19.14 -2.29
CA THR A 148 4.86 -20.29 -1.45
C THR A 148 4.71 -19.92 0.03
N THR A 149 5.35 -18.83 0.47
CA THR A 149 5.30 -18.35 1.86
C THR A 149 4.20 -17.33 2.11
N ILE A 150 3.80 -16.60 1.08
CA ILE A 150 2.72 -15.60 1.16
C ILE A 150 1.43 -16.23 0.63
N LYS A 151 0.38 -16.18 1.43
CA LYS A 151 -0.92 -16.73 1.03
C LYS A 151 -1.70 -15.71 0.20
N GLU A 152 -1.76 -15.90 -1.11
CA GLU A 152 -2.47 -15.02 -2.04
C GLU A 152 -3.92 -14.73 -1.61
N ASN A 153 -4.65 -15.75 -1.15
CA ASN A 153 -6.03 -15.61 -0.67
C ASN A 153 -6.16 -14.72 0.57
N ASP A 154 -5.07 -14.48 1.31
CA ASP A 154 -5.07 -13.56 2.44
C ASP A 154 -4.95 -12.09 1.99
N LEU A 155 -4.56 -11.86 0.73
CA LEU A 155 -4.37 -10.56 0.10
C LEU A 155 -5.46 -10.18 -0.91
N LYS A 156 -6.42 -11.08 -1.18
CA LYS A 156 -7.58 -10.88 -2.08
C LYS A 156 -8.89 -10.87 -1.31
N CYS A 157 -9.05 -9.91 -0.42
CA CYS A 157 -10.23 -9.82 0.43
C CYS A 157 -10.97 -8.50 0.20
N ASN A 158 -12.26 -8.57 -0.09
CA ASN A 158 -13.10 -7.39 -0.32
C ASN A 158 -13.78 -6.87 0.97
N LYS A 159 -13.66 -7.61 2.07
CA LYS A 159 -14.19 -7.23 3.38
C LYS A 159 -13.11 -7.37 4.44
N ILE A 160 -13.08 -6.40 5.37
CA ILE A 160 -12.11 -6.42 6.46
C ILE A 160 -12.39 -7.61 7.37
N CYS A 161 -11.41 -8.50 7.47
CA CYS A 161 -11.45 -9.64 8.35
C CYS A 161 -10.04 -10.00 8.85
N ASN A 162 -9.97 -10.70 9.95
CA ASN A 162 -8.72 -10.97 10.66
C ASN A 162 -7.65 -11.60 9.75
N LYS A 163 -6.44 -11.08 9.81
CA LYS A 163 -5.25 -11.53 9.04
C LYS A 163 -5.48 -11.52 7.52
N LYS A 164 -6.24 -10.56 7.01
CA LYS A 164 -6.51 -10.39 5.58
C LYS A 164 -6.18 -8.98 5.12
N SER A 165 -6.10 -8.80 3.81
CA SER A 165 -5.89 -7.52 3.12
C SER A 165 -6.58 -7.54 1.76
N ASN A 166 -6.85 -6.35 1.22
CA ASN A 166 -7.31 -6.15 -0.14
C ASN A 166 -6.17 -5.77 -1.10
N PHE A 167 -4.93 -5.98 -0.72
CA PHE A 167 -3.75 -5.51 -1.48
C PHE A 167 -3.77 -5.94 -2.94
N LEU A 168 -3.96 -7.22 -3.22
CA LEU A 168 -3.97 -7.74 -4.59
C LEU A 168 -5.20 -7.31 -5.37
N GLU A 169 -6.38 -7.20 -4.76
CA GLU A 169 -7.60 -6.69 -5.40
C GLU A 169 -7.36 -5.29 -5.97
N VAL A 170 -6.82 -4.38 -5.15
CA VAL A 170 -6.55 -3.00 -5.54
C VAL A 170 -5.48 -2.92 -6.63
N LEU A 171 -4.41 -3.68 -6.50
CA LEU A 171 -3.32 -3.65 -7.49
C LEU A 171 -3.76 -4.24 -8.84
N GLU A 172 -4.51 -5.33 -8.86
CA GLU A 172 -5.04 -5.90 -10.08
C GLU A 172 -6.00 -4.93 -10.80
N GLU A 173 -6.81 -4.19 -10.06
CA GLU A 173 -7.67 -3.15 -10.63
C GLU A 173 -6.86 -2.06 -11.33
N ILE A 174 -5.81 -1.54 -10.68
CA ILE A 174 -4.93 -0.50 -11.24
C ILE A 174 -4.19 -1.00 -12.50
N ILE A 175 -3.75 -2.24 -12.50
CA ILE A 175 -3.00 -2.80 -13.63
C ILE A 175 -3.89 -2.96 -14.86
N ARG A 176 -5.18 -3.27 -14.66
CA ARG A 176 -6.16 -3.42 -15.77
C ARG A 176 -6.53 -2.08 -16.44
N GLN A 177 -6.36 -0.93 -15.79
CA GLN A 177 -6.64 0.41 -16.30
C GLN A 177 -5.54 0.93 -17.24
#